data_54b0c4d769fcefa81404d5f60cbacfd8
#
_entry.id   54b0c4d769fcefa81404d5f60cbacfd8
#
_cell.length_a   1.000
_cell.length_b   1.000
_cell.length_c   1.000
_cell.angle_alpha   90.00
_cell.angle_beta   90.00
_cell.angle_gamma   90.00
#
_symmetry.space_group_name_H-M   'P 1'
#
loop_
_entity.id
_entity.type
_entity.pdbx_description
1 polymer ?
#
loop_
_entity_poly.entity_id
_entity_poly.type
_entity_poly.pdbx_seq_one_letter_code
_entity_poly.pdbx_strand_id
1 'polypeptide(L)'
;MTTYQRIVLASRPTAEVQPDNFRLETKDIPAITDGQLLVRNQYLSLDPYMRGRMSTNKSYAAPQALGETMIGGTVGVVLESKHPKFAVGDTVVGTLGWTEVAVSDGTMLRKVDTTHIPPSAYLGAVGMPGMTAWYGLNQIMAPKAGETVVVSAASGAVGSVVGQLAKLKGCRVVGIAGGAEKCAYVVHELGFDACVDYKAGNLAADLAAATPDGIDAIFENVGGAVFDAALARTNAFGRVAVCGWIAGYNGEPTPLDNARFILTNRLTVRGFIVSEQPELWPQGLAELGTLVATGKLKFRESVAEGLASAPEAFIGLLKGRNFGKQLVKLD
;
A
#
# COMPACT_ATOMS: atom_id res chain seq x y z
N MET A 1 -8.09 2.07 31.60
CA MET A 1 -8.57 3.12 30.67
C MET A 1 -10.08 3.07 30.64
N THR A 2 -10.75 4.22 30.73
CA THR A 2 -12.22 4.31 30.62
C THR A 2 -12.63 4.95 29.27
N THR A 3 -11.71 5.68 28.64
CA THR A 3 -11.93 6.36 27.36
C THR A 3 -10.83 6.02 26.36
N TYR A 4 -11.11 6.25 25.08
CA TYR A 4 -10.19 6.11 23.94
C TYR A 4 -10.41 7.22 22.92
N GLN A 5 -9.44 7.42 22.04
CA GLN A 5 -9.52 8.39 20.95
C GLN A 5 -9.78 7.67 19.61
N ARG A 6 -10.55 8.37 18.75
CA ARG A 6 -10.74 8.00 17.34
C ARG A 6 -10.68 9.24 16.44
N ILE A 7 -10.36 9.04 15.17
CA ILE A 7 -10.45 10.09 14.16
C ILE A 7 -11.57 9.74 13.18
N VAL A 8 -12.47 10.70 12.99
CA VAL A 8 -13.60 10.59 12.06
C VAL A 8 -13.38 11.45 10.83
N LEU A 9 -14.02 11.08 9.71
CA LEU A 9 -14.13 11.96 8.55
C LEU A 9 -15.15 13.05 8.85
N ALA A 10 -14.69 14.28 9.08
CA ALA A 10 -15.54 15.42 9.45
C ALA A 10 -16.14 16.11 8.22
N SER A 11 -15.38 16.19 7.13
CA SER A 11 -15.82 16.78 5.87
C SER A 11 -15.12 16.11 4.69
N ARG A 12 -15.67 16.25 3.48
CA ARG A 12 -15.05 15.73 2.26
C ARG A 12 -14.12 16.77 1.63
N PRO A 13 -12.89 16.38 1.25
CA PRO A 13 -12.00 17.29 0.55
C PRO A 13 -12.56 17.61 -0.85
N THR A 14 -12.51 18.87 -1.23
CA THR A 14 -12.90 19.32 -2.58
C THR A 14 -11.75 19.23 -3.59
N ALA A 15 -10.51 19.22 -3.10
CA ALA A 15 -9.28 19.04 -3.85
C ALA A 15 -8.29 18.23 -3.00
N GLU A 16 -7.17 18.84 -2.59
CA GLU A 16 -6.24 18.21 -1.64
C GLU A 16 -6.90 17.97 -0.28
N VAL A 17 -6.49 16.89 0.37
CA VAL A 17 -6.88 16.60 1.75
C VAL A 17 -6.26 17.64 2.69
N GLN A 18 -7.07 18.16 3.61
CA GLN A 18 -6.69 19.14 4.62
C GLN A 18 -6.89 18.56 6.03
N PRO A 19 -6.19 19.06 7.05
CA PRO A 19 -6.35 18.58 8.44
C PRO A 19 -7.78 18.69 8.96
N ASP A 20 -8.54 19.72 8.56
CA ASP A 20 -9.94 19.98 8.96
C ASP A 20 -10.95 19.02 8.30
N ASN A 21 -10.53 18.18 7.34
CA ASN A 21 -11.34 17.06 6.90
C ASN A 21 -11.48 15.95 7.95
N PHE A 22 -10.68 16.01 9.02
CA PHE A 22 -10.65 15.05 10.10
C PHE A 22 -11.01 15.71 11.44
N ARG A 23 -11.58 14.93 12.34
CA ARG A 23 -11.84 15.35 13.72
C ARG A 23 -11.46 14.25 14.69
N LEU A 24 -10.64 14.60 15.69
CA LEU A 24 -10.31 13.74 16.82
C LEU A 24 -11.48 13.77 17.81
N GLU A 25 -11.92 12.61 18.24
CA GLU A 25 -12.99 12.45 19.22
C GLU A 25 -12.55 11.52 20.35
N THR A 26 -12.95 11.86 21.59
CA THR A 26 -12.82 10.98 22.76
C THR A 26 -14.14 10.29 23.00
N LYS A 27 -14.12 8.97 23.24
CA LYS A 27 -15.28 8.12 23.51
C LYS A 27 -15.03 7.24 24.74
N ASP A 28 -16.11 6.87 25.42
CA ASP A 28 -16.03 5.82 26.42
C ASP A 28 -15.82 4.46 25.79
N ILE A 29 -15.01 3.60 26.42
CA ILE A 29 -14.82 2.23 25.96
C ILE A 29 -16.14 1.47 26.17
N PRO A 30 -16.76 0.94 25.10
CA PRO A 30 -18.02 0.21 25.22
C PRO A 30 -17.78 -1.17 25.83
N ALA A 31 -18.76 -1.64 26.61
CA ALA A 31 -18.78 -3.02 27.05
C ALA A 31 -19.01 -3.97 25.87
N ILE A 32 -18.32 -5.10 25.82
CA ILE A 32 -18.52 -6.12 24.80
C ILE A 32 -19.67 -7.08 25.17
N THR A 33 -20.37 -7.55 24.13
CA THR A 33 -21.41 -8.56 24.21
C THR A 33 -20.91 -9.92 23.70
N ASP A 34 -21.73 -10.98 23.83
CA ASP A 34 -21.39 -12.31 23.35
C ASP A 34 -21.03 -12.29 21.85
N GLY A 35 -19.98 -13.00 21.49
CA GLY A 35 -19.42 -13.01 20.12
C GLY A 35 -18.52 -11.82 19.77
N GLN A 36 -18.29 -10.89 20.70
CA GLN A 36 -17.44 -9.73 20.48
C GLN A 36 -16.09 -9.82 21.21
N LEU A 37 -15.16 -9.00 20.76
CA LEU A 37 -13.87 -8.78 21.40
C LEU A 37 -13.51 -7.29 21.37
N LEU A 38 -12.71 -6.86 22.35
CA LEU A 38 -12.11 -5.54 22.46
C LEU A 38 -10.65 -5.62 22.06
N VAL A 39 -10.24 -4.81 21.09
CA VAL A 39 -8.86 -4.75 20.60
C VAL A 39 -8.26 -3.38 20.89
N ARG A 40 -7.06 -3.35 21.49
CA ARG A 40 -6.21 -2.16 21.52
C ARG A 40 -5.28 -2.19 20.33
N ASN A 41 -5.42 -1.22 19.45
CA ASN A 41 -4.59 -1.07 18.28
C ASN A 41 -3.20 -0.54 18.69
N GLN A 42 -2.15 -1.16 18.18
CA GLN A 42 -0.75 -0.76 18.38
C GLN A 42 -0.23 0.04 17.18
N TYR A 43 -0.62 -0.38 15.98
CA TYR A 43 -0.26 0.33 14.75
C TYR A 43 -1.48 0.49 13.85
N LEU A 44 -1.52 1.65 13.20
CA LEU A 44 -2.48 1.99 12.15
C LEU A 44 -1.74 2.12 10.82
N SER A 45 -2.29 1.51 9.79
CA SER A 45 -1.85 1.66 8.41
C SER A 45 -2.44 2.91 7.78
N LEU A 46 -1.62 3.72 7.12
CA LEU A 46 -2.08 4.76 6.20
C LEU A 46 -1.82 4.32 4.76
N ASP A 47 -2.85 4.36 3.93
CA ASP A 47 -2.83 3.85 2.57
C ASP A 47 -3.51 4.81 1.59
N PRO A 48 -2.98 5.00 0.36
CA PRO A 48 -3.50 5.97 -0.59
C PRO A 48 -4.98 5.76 -0.96
N TYR A 49 -5.49 4.51 -0.96
CA TYR A 49 -6.89 4.21 -1.28
C TYR A 49 -7.89 4.95 -0.38
N MET A 50 -7.48 5.30 0.84
CA MET A 50 -8.31 6.03 1.80
C MET A 50 -8.76 7.37 1.24
N ARG A 51 -7.93 8.02 0.37
CA ARG A 51 -8.32 9.26 -0.32
C ARG A 51 -9.53 9.05 -1.22
N GLY A 52 -9.57 7.94 -1.96
CA GLY A 52 -10.74 7.58 -2.77
C GLY A 52 -12.00 7.36 -1.93
N ARG A 53 -11.85 6.82 -0.72
CA ARG A 53 -12.96 6.61 0.23
C ARG A 53 -13.54 7.92 0.78
N MET A 54 -12.79 9.01 0.76
CA MET A 54 -13.28 10.33 1.17
C MET A 54 -14.14 11.02 0.10
N SER A 55 -14.19 10.50 -1.13
CA SER A 55 -14.99 11.01 -2.25
C SER A 55 -16.32 10.24 -2.38
N THR A 56 -17.34 10.89 -2.95
CA THR A 56 -18.61 10.26 -3.36
C THR A 56 -18.60 9.83 -4.83
N ASN A 57 -17.50 10.02 -5.54
CA ASN A 57 -17.36 9.59 -6.93
C ASN A 57 -17.52 8.05 -7.04
N LYS A 58 -17.98 7.59 -8.21
CA LYS A 58 -18.06 6.16 -8.50
C LYS A 58 -16.71 5.49 -8.30
N SER A 59 -16.68 4.44 -7.50
CA SER A 59 -15.48 3.69 -7.16
C SER A 59 -15.82 2.21 -6.95
N TYR A 60 -14.79 1.36 -6.77
CA TYR A 60 -14.94 -0.08 -6.46
C TYR A 60 -15.48 -0.32 -5.04
N ALA A 61 -15.53 0.70 -4.21
CA ALA A 61 -16.00 0.57 -2.82
C ALA A 61 -16.83 1.79 -2.39
N ALA A 62 -17.72 1.59 -1.42
CA ALA A 62 -18.59 2.64 -0.90
C ALA A 62 -17.78 3.79 -0.26
N PRO A 63 -18.26 5.05 -0.35
CA PRO A 63 -17.64 6.17 0.35
C PRO A 63 -17.60 5.97 1.86
N GLN A 64 -16.59 6.54 2.51
CA GLN A 64 -16.56 6.70 3.96
C GLN A 64 -17.71 7.61 4.40
N ALA A 65 -18.48 7.22 5.40
CA ALA A 65 -19.54 8.07 5.95
C ALA A 65 -18.94 9.21 6.78
N LEU A 66 -19.58 10.39 6.72
CA LEU A 66 -19.21 11.52 7.58
C LEU A 66 -19.56 11.22 9.04
N GLY A 67 -18.68 11.62 9.96
CA GLY A 67 -18.84 11.38 11.40
C GLY A 67 -18.46 9.97 11.86
N GLU A 68 -18.21 9.03 10.92
CA GLU A 68 -17.74 7.69 11.26
C GLU A 68 -16.22 7.61 11.33
N THR A 69 -15.70 6.66 12.15
CA THR A 69 -14.29 6.40 12.29
C THR A 69 -13.66 6.15 10.92
N MET A 70 -12.60 6.89 10.58
CA MET A 70 -11.91 6.76 9.31
C MET A 70 -11.43 5.32 9.13
N ILE A 71 -11.64 4.75 7.95
CA ILE A 71 -11.23 3.37 7.63
C ILE A 71 -9.70 3.24 7.64
N GLY A 72 -9.19 2.13 8.16
CA GLY A 72 -7.76 1.80 8.11
C GLY A 72 -7.48 0.41 8.64
N GLY A 73 -6.45 -0.24 8.08
CA GLY A 73 -5.91 -1.49 8.61
C GLY A 73 -5.18 -1.23 9.93
N THR A 74 -5.34 -2.12 10.89
CA THR A 74 -4.65 -2.04 12.18
C THR A 74 -4.08 -3.40 12.57
N VAL A 75 -3.04 -3.39 13.38
CA VAL A 75 -2.58 -4.53 14.18
C VAL A 75 -2.63 -4.14 15.64
N GLY A 76 -3.12 -5.03 16.48
CA GLY A 76 -3.32 -4.77 17.91
C GLY A 76 -3.47 -6.02 18.73
N VAL A 77 -3.70 -5.85 20.03
CA VAL A 77 -3.81 -6.92 21.01
C VAL A 77 -5.23 -6.97 21.57
N VAL A 78 -5.77 -8.17 21.68
CA VAL A 78 -7.07 -8.41 22.30
C VAL A 78 -6.99 -8.16 23.80
N LEU A 79 -7.76 -7.17 24.28
CA LEU A 79 -7.86 -6.80 25.70
C LEU A 79 -8.93 -7.59 26.44
N GLU A 80 -10.09 -7.84 25.80
CA GLU A 80 -11.21 -8.57 26.33
C GLU A 80 -11.86 -9.38 25.20
N SER A 81 -12.36 -10.58 25.49
CA SER A 81 -13.01 -11.42 24.49
C SER A 81 -14.16 -12.22 25.08
N LYS A 82 -15.30 -12.18 24.38
CA LYS A 82 -16.42 -13.11 24.47
C LYS A 82 -16.61 -13.87 23.15
N HIS A 83 -15.59 -13.86 22.29
CA HIS A 83 -15.59 -14.50 20.98
C HIS A 83 -14.90 -15.87 21.02
N PRO A 84 -15.49 -16.96 20.48
CA PRO A 84 -14.95 -18.32 20.66
C PRO A 84 -13.58 -18.56 19.98
N LYS A 85 -13.22 -17.75 19.00
CA LYS A 85 -11.96 -17.93 18.23
C LYS A 85 -10.79 -17.04 18.71
N PHE A 86 -11.04 -16.02 19.53
CA PHE A 86 -10.03 -15.07 19.97
C PHE A 86 -9.89 -15.06 21.49
N ALA A 87 -8.68 -15.01 22.00
CA ALA A 87 -8.38 -14.97 23.42
C ALA A 87 -7.69 -13.64 23.78
N VAL A 88 -7.78 -13.24 25.05
CA VAL A 88 -7.02 -12.12 25.59
C VAL A 88 -5.51 -12.35 25.37
N GLY A 89 -4.81 -11.35 24.87
CA GLY A 89 -3.40 -11.42 24.54
C GLY A 89 -3.10 -11.85 23.08
N ASP A 90 -4.09 -12.33 22.32
CA ASP A 90 -3.90 -12.59 20.89
C ASP A 90 -3.52 -11.31 20.15
N THR A 91 -2.50 -11.38 19.30
CA THR A 91 -2.23 -10.32 18.33
C THR A 91 -3.09 -10.53 17.09
N VAL A 92 -3.82 -9.50 16.69
CA VAL A 92 -4.76 -9.57 15.56
C VAL A 92 -4.52 -8.44 14.56
N VAL A 93 -4.76 -8.73 13.29
CA VAL A 93 -4.75 -7.75 12.20
C VAL A 93 -6.10 -7.72 11.51
N GLY A 94 -6.60 -6.51 11.20
CA GLY A 94 -7.87 -6.31 10.51
C GLY A 94 -8.09 -4.85 10.14
N THR A 95 -9.32 -4.51 9.75
CA THR A 95 -9.69 -3.13 9.37
C THR A 95 -10.52 -2.52 10.49
N LEU A 96 -9.85 -2.10 11.57
CA LEU A 96 -10.51 -1.53 12.76
C LEU A 96 -10.61 0.00 12.74
N GLY A 97 -9.95 0.66 11.77
CA GLY A 97 -10.05 2.10 11.56
C GLY A 97 -9.06 2.94 12.37
N TRP A 98 -9.16 4.25 12.20
CA TRP A 98 -8.29 5.24 12.86
C TRP A 98 -8.76 5.44 14.32
N THR A 99 -8.42 4.50 15.17
CA THR A 99 -8.85 4.46 16.57
C THR A 99 -7.83 3.72 17.44
N GLU A 100 -7.71 4.12 18.70
CA GLU A 100 -6.86 3.43 19.67
C GLU A 100 -7.47 2.10 20.11
N VAL A 101 -8.81 2.05 20.20
CA VAL A 101 -9.53 0.87 20.66
C VAL A 101 -10.72 0.60 19.74
N ALA A 102 -11.01 -0.66 19.47
CA ALA A 102 -12.17 -1.07 18.68
C ALA A 102 -12.86 -2.30 19.29
N VAL A 103 -14.19 -2.32 19.20
CA VAL A 103 -14.97 -3.55 19.38
C VAL A 103 -15.16 -4.21 18.02
N SER A 104 -15.00 -5.52 17.95
CA SER A 104 -15.17 -6.32 16.73
C SER A 104 -15.96 -7.58 17.02
N ASP A 105 -16.68 -8.07 16.03
CA ASP A 105 -17.34 -9.39 16.01
C ASP A 105 -16.43 -10.50 15.45
N GLY A 106 -15.14 -10.20 15.26
CA GLY A 106 -14.16 -11.12 14.68
C GLY A 106 -14.19 -11.22 13.15
N THR A 107 -15.19 -10.60 12.49
CA THR A 107 -15.27 -10.58 11.03
C THR A 107 -14.06 -9.82 10.45
N MET A 108 -13.41 -10.41 9.45
CA MET A 108 -12.20 -9.86 8.82
C MET A 108 -10.99 -9.66 9.76
N LEU A 109 -11.04 -10.22 10.97
CA LEU A 109 -9.88 -10.30 11.85
C LEU A 109 -9.11 -11.60 11.64
N ARG A 110 -7.78 -11.49 11.67
CA ARG A 110 -6.86 -12.63 11.58
C ARG A 110 -5.86 -12.57 12.72
N LYS A 111 -5.67 -13.70 13.44
CA LYS A 111 -4.55 -13.84 14.37
C LYS A 111 -3.22 -13.88 13.61
N VAL A 112 -2.21 -13.29 14.17
CA VAL A 112 -0.85 -13.25 13.60
C VAL A 112 0.17 -13.69 14.64
N ASP A 113 1.20 -14.39 14.15
CA ASP A 113 2.35 -14.78 14.95
C ASP A 113 3.45 -13.72 14.80
N THR A 114 3.80 -13.10 15.91
CA THR A 114 4.80 -12.02 15.96
C THR A 114 6.17 -12.48 16.45
N THR A 115 6.39 -13.79 16.55
CA THR A 115 7.66 -14.37 17.03
C THR A 115 8.85 -14.01 16.14
N HIS A 116 8.64 -14.05 14.80
CA HIS A 116 9.69 -13.79 13.81
C HIS A 116 9.37 -12.65 12.85
N ILE A 117 8.18 -12.09 12.93
CA ILE A 117 7.69 -11.01 12.08
C ILE A 117 7.16 -9.90 12.98
N PRO A 118 7.71 -8.68 12.92
CA PRO A 118 7.22 -7.59 13.76
C PRO A 118 5.76 -7.26 13.45
N PRO A 119 4.94 -6.86 14.44
CA PRO A 119 3.51 -6.58 14.25
C PRO A 119 3.23 -5.60 13.10
N SER A 120 4.04 -4.55 12.95
CA SER A 120 3.92 -3.54 11.90
C SER A 120 3.99 -4.12 10.49
N ALA A 121 4.81 -5.16 10.26
CA ALA A 121 4.96 -5.79 8.95
C ALA A 121 3.65 -6.42 8.42
N TYR A 122 2.72 -6.78 9.30
CA TYR A 122 1.39 -7.28 8.93
C TYR A 122 0.47 -6.19 8.33
N LEU A 123 0.87 -4.92 8.41
CA LEU A 123 0.23 -3.79 7.73
C LEU A 123 0.97 -3.37 6.45
N GLY A 124 2.12 -3.98 6.17
CA GLY A 124 2.99 -3.70 5.04
C GLY A 124 3.32 -4.96 4.23
N ALA A 125 4.58 -5.41 4.35
CA ALA A 125 5.16 -6.48 3.53
C ALA A 125 4.45 -7.84 3.67
N VAL A 126 3.85 -8.15 4.83
CA VAL A 126 3.06 -9.38 5.09
C VAL A 126 1.58 -9.06 5.27
N GLY A 127 1.12 -7.94 4.71
CA GLY A 127 -0.25 -7.46 4.77
C GLY A 127 -0.81 -7.13 3.39
N MET A 128 -1.79 -6.21 3.37
CA MET A 128 -2.45 -5.81 2.14
C MET A 128 -1.49 -5.27 1.06
N PRO A 129 -0.50 -4.41 1.36
CA PRO A 129 0.47 -3.95 0.36
C PRO A 129 1.33 -5.08 -0.20
N GLY A 130 1.81 -6.00 0.64
CA GLY A 130 2.56 -7.18 0.21
C GLY A 130 1.73 -8.09 -0.71
N MET A 131 0.47 -8.37 -0.31
CA MET A 131 -0.46 -9.14 -1.14
C MET A 131 -0.78 -8.45 -2.47
N THR A 132 -0.91 -7.12 -2.46
CA THR A 132 -1.09 -6.33 -3.70
C THR A 132 0.10 -6.53 -4.65
N ALA A 133 1.32 -6.46 -4.11
CA ALA A 133 2.55 -6.73 -4.86
C ALA A 133 2.59 -8.17 -5.40
N TRP A 134 2.33 -9.15 -4.54
CA TRP A 134 2.34 -10.57 -4.88
C TRP A 134 1.30 -10.91 -5.97
N TYR A 135 0.08 -10.40 -5.80
CA TYR A 135 -1.02 -10.65 -6.74
C TYR A 135 -0.75 -9.99 -8.09
N GLY A 136 -0.43 -8.70 -8.13
CA GLY A 136 -0.16 -8.00 -9.37
C GLY A 136 1.04 -8.57 -10.14
N LEU A 137 2.09 -8.99 -9.42
CA LEU A 137 3.25 -9.63 -10.04
C LEU A 137 2.91 -11.01 -10.60
N ASN A 138 2.29 -11.88 -9.79
CA ASN A 138 2.11 -13.29 -10.15
C ASN A 138 0.89 -13.54 -11.04
N GLN A 139 -0.21 -12.81 -10.83
CA GLN A 139 -1.50 -13.09 -11.52
C GLN A 139 -1.78 -12.13 -12.70
N ILE A 140 -1.16 -10.95 -12.71
CA ILE A 140 -1.40 -9.95 -13.75
C ILE A 140 -0.21 -9.85 -14.71
N MET A 141 0.98 -9.57 -14.18
CA MET A 141 2.18 -9.40 -15.02
C MET A 141 2.81 -10.74 -15.41
N ALA A 142 2.90 -11.67 -14.49
CA ALA A 142 3.53 -12.97 -14.64
C ALA A 142 4.87 -12.91 -15.41
N PRO A 143 5.85 -12.10 -14.95
CA PRO A 143 7.08 -11.88 -15.70
C PRO A 143 7.95 -13.14 -15.69
N LYS A 144 8.72 -13.31 -16.78
CA LYS A 144 9.66 -14.41 -16.98
C LYS A 144 11.08 -13.98 -16.63
N ALA A 145 11.94 -14.92 -16.27
CA ALA A 145 13.35 -14.67 -16.07
C ALA A 145 13.98 -14.01 -17.32
N GLY A 146 14.81 -13.00 -17.09
CA GLY A 146 15.44 -12.20 -18.14
C GLY A 146 14.60 -11.02 -18.66
N GLU A 147 13.29 -10.97 -18.37
CA GLU A 147 12.46 -9.81 -18.74
C GLU A 147 12.78 -8.58 -17.89
N THR A 148 12.57 -7.39 -18.47
CA THR A 148 12.71 -6.10 -17.80
C THR A 148 11.38 -5.68 -17.17
N VAL A 149 11.36 -5.55 -15.85
CA VAL A 149 10.22 -5.09 -15.04
C VAL A 149 10.47 -3.67 -14.57
N VAL A 150 9.55 -2.74 -14.84
CA VAL A 150 9.56 -1.38 -14.30
C VAL A 150 8.52 -1.25 -13.21
N VAL A 151 8.90 -0.62 -12.09
CA VAL A 151 8.03 -0.42 -10.92
C VAL A 151 7.99 1.05 -10.57
N SER A 152 6.82 1.69 -10.68
CA SER A 152 6.61 3.05 -10.19
C SER A 152 6.39 3.07 -8.67
N ALA A 153 6.71 4.18 -8.01
CA ALA A 153 6.78 4.31 -6.55
C ALA A 153 7.61 3.17 -5.90
N ALA A 154 8.77 2.87 -6.48
CA ALA A 154 9.61 1.71 -6.17
C ALA A 154 10.08 1.62 -4.71
N SER A 155 10.19 2.76 -4.00
CA SER A 155 10.54 2.80 -2.57
C SER A 155 9.34 2.69 -1.63
N GLY A 156 8.11 2.62 -2.18
CA GLY A 156 6.86 2.55 -1.41
C GLY A 156 6.52 1.15 -0.90
N ALA A 157 5.43 1.05 -0.12
CA ALA A 157 5.01 -0.19 0.54
C ALA A 157 4.74 -1.35 -0.44
N VAL A 158 4.18 -1.06 -1.62
CA VAL A 158 3.90 -2.06 -2.67
C VAL A 158 5.11 -2.22 -3.58
N GLY A 159 5.63 -1.10 -4.13
CA GLY A 159 6.68 -1.13 -5.15
C GLY A 159 7.96 -1.79 -4.68
N SER A 160 8.36 -1.59 -3.42
CA SER A 160 9.54 -2.23 -2.84
C SER A 160 9.43 -3.75 -2.78
N VAL A 161 8.24 -4.27 -2.53
CA VAL A 161 7.97 -5.72 -2.52
C VAL A 161 7.95 -6.27 -3.94
N VAL A 162 7.25 -5.60 -4.87
CA VAL A 162 7.18 -6.02 -6.29
C VAL A 162 8.56 -6.26 -6.87
N GLY A 163 9.46 -5.28 -6.71
CA GLY A 163 10.77 -5.40 -7.34
C GLY A 163 11.62 -6.50 -6.74
N GLN A 164 11.60 -6.68 -5.44
CA GLN A 164 12.32 -7.80 -4.79
C GLN A 164 11.77 -9.15 -5.24
N LEU A 165 10.44 -9.31 -5.31
CA LEU A 165 9.83 -10.53 -5.84
C LEU A 165 10.19 -10.76 -7.32
N ALA A 166 10.25 -9.71 -8.14
CA ALA A 166 10.68 -9.80 -9.54
C ALA A 166 12.17 -10.18 -9.65
N LYS A 167 13.03 -9.66 -8.77
CA LYS A 167 14.44 -10.09 -8.67
C LYS A 167 14.56 -11.58 -8.34
N LEU A 168 13.76 -12.08 -7.40
CA LEU A 168 13.73 -13.52 -7.07
C LEU A 168 13.28 -14.40 -8.24
N LYS A 169 12.54 -13.85 -9.21
CA LYS A 169 12.16 -14.53 -10.45
C LYS A 169 13.23 -14.42 -11.56
N GLY A 170 14.36 -13.76 -11.29
CA GLY A 170 15.43 -13.58 -12.28
C GLY A 170 15.18 -12.46 -13.30
N CYS A 171 14.30 -11.52 -13.00
CA CYS A 171 14.03 -10.36 -13.85
C CYS A 171 15.12 -9.27 -13.67
N ARG A 172 15.32 -8.46 -14.72
CA ARG A 172 15.92 -7.14 -14.59
C ARG A 172 14.85 -6.19 -14.03
N VAL A 173 15.17 -5.45 -12.97
CA VAL A 173 14.20 -4.58 -12.31
C VAL A 173 14.69 -3.14 -12.27
N VAL A 174 13.88 -2.23 -12.79
CA VAL A 174 14.12 -0.79 -12.76
C VAL A 174 13.04 -0.10 -11.94
N GLY A 175 13.44 0.62 -10.91
CA GLY A 175 12.54 1.42 -10.09
C GLY A 175 12.36 2.84 -10.64
N ILE A 176 11.22 3.45 -10.35
CA ILE A 176 11.01 4.90 -10.47
C ILE A 176 10.61 5.42 -9.09
N ALA A 177 11.40 6.36 -8.54
CA ALA A 177 11.14 6.92 -7.21
C ALA A 177 11.45 8.43 -7.21
N GLY A 178 11.07 9.14 -6.15
CA GLY A 178 11.27 10.59 -6.06
C GLY A 178 12.39 10.96 -5.09
N GLY A 179 13.52 11.39 -5.64
CA GLY A 179 14.70 11.85 -4.93
C GLY A 179 15.83 10.81 -4.87
N ALA A 180 17.06 11.30 -4.90
CA ALA A 180 18.28 10.48 -4.97
C ALA A 180 18.39 9.46 -3.81
N GLU A 181 17.98 9.85 -2.59
CA GLU A 181 18.02 8.98 -1.41
C GLU A 181 17.13 7.74 -1.60
N LYS A 182 15.89 7.93 -2.11
CA LYS A 182 14.97 6.81 -2.37
C LYS A 182 15.51 5.92 -3.49
N CYS A 183 16.08 6.49 -4.54
CA CYS A 183 16.70 5.72 -5.62
C CYS A 183 17.91 4.92 -5.13
N ALA A 184 18.78 5.52 -4.31
CA ALA A 184 19.91 4.82 -3.70
C ALA A 184 19.46 3.62 -2.86
N TYR A 185 18.45 3.79 -2.02
CA TYR A 185 17.85 2.70 -1.22
C TYR A 185 17.31 1.57 -2.10
N VAL A 186 16.57 1.91 -3.15
CA VAL A 186 15.99 0.93 -4.08
C VAL A 186 17.07 0.07 -4.73
N VAL A 187 18.18 0.68 -5.14
CA VAL A 187 19.31 -0.04 -5.78
C VAL A 187 20.14 -0.80 -4.74
N HIS A 188 20.64 -0.12 -3.71
CA HIS A 188 21.65 -0.69 -2.81
C HIS A 188 21.07 -1.60 -1.74
N GLU A 189 19.84 -1.31 -1.26
CA GLU A 189 19.21 -2.10 -0.19
C GLU A 189 18.23 -3.14 -0.72
N LEU A 190 17.42 -2.78 -1.74
CA LEU A 190 16.41 -3.68 -2.28
C LEU A 190 16.91 -4.52 -3.46
N GLY A 191 18.10 -4.19 -4.02
CA GLY A 191 18.76 -4.97 -5.07
C GLY A 191 18.15 -4.81 -6.46
N PHE A 192 17.47 -3.68 -6.74
CA PHE A 192 17.06 -3.35 -8.11
C PHE A 192 18.29 -3.05 -8.96
N ASP A 193 18.20 -3.30 -10.27
CA ASP A 193 19.33 -3.08 -11.19
C ASP A 193 19.55 -1.60 -11.49
N ALA A 194 18.50 -0.78 -11.42
CA ALA A 194 18.56 0.68 -11.54
C ALA A 194 17.36 1.35 -10.88
N CYS A 195 17.46 2.65 -10.63
CA CYS A 195 16.32 3.47 -10.23
C CYS A 195 16.40 4.85 -10.87
N VAL A 196 15.30 5.33 -11.43
CA VAL A 196 15.16 6.63 -12.05
C VAL A 196 14.52 7.60 -11.07
N ASP A 197 15.19 8.73 -10.83
CA ASP A 197 14.63 9.83 -10.05
C ASP A 197 13.74 10.71 -10.93
N TYR A 198 12.42 10.57 -10.83
CA TYR A 198 11.49 11.36 -11.64
C TYR A 198 11.52 12.87 -11.31
N LYS A 199 12.13 13.26 -10.17
CA LYS A 199 12.29 14.67 -9.77
C LYS A 199 13.54 15.34 -10.36
N ALA A 200 14.44 14.56 -10.97
CA ALA A 200 15.67 15.09 -11.58
C ALA A 200 15.42 15.87 -12.89
N GLY A 201 14.20 15.79 -13.44
CA GLY A 201 13.80 16.57 -14.63
C GLY A 201 14.03 15.89 -15.98
N ASN A 202 14.67 14.72 -16.03
CA ASN A 202 15.02 14.00 -17.26
C ASN A 202 14.35 12.63 -17.38
N LEU A 203 13.17 12.45 -16.79
CA LEU A 203 12.50 11.15 -16.63
C LEU A 203 12.55 10.26 -17.89
N ALA A 204 12.18 10.77 -19.05
CA ALA A 204 12.12 9.98 -20.28
C ALA A 204 13.51 9.51 -20.74
N ALA A 205 14.53 10.38 -20.68
CA ALA A 205 15.88 10.04 -21.07
C ALA A 205 16.54 9.07 -20.08
N ASP A 206 16.36 9.31 -18.78
CA ASP A 206 16.92 8.46 -17.73
C ASP A 206 16.28 7.07 -17.74
N LEU A 207 14.94 6.99 -17.97
CA LEU A 207 14.26 5.73 -18.12
C LEU A 207 14.72 4.97 -19.38
N ALA A 208 14.93 5.67 -20.49
CA ALA A 208 15.47 5.05 -21.71
C ALA A 208 16.86 4.47 -21.47
N ALA A 209 17.74 5.19 -20.78
CA ALA A 209 19.07 4.70 -20.41
C ALA A 209 19.02 3.50 -19.44
N ALA A 210 18.08 3.50 -18.49
CA ALA A 210 17.90 2.41 -17.54
C ALA A 210 17.26 1.15 -18.15
N THR A 211 16.54 1.30 -19.28
CA THR A 211 15.84 0.22 -19.99
C THR A 211 16.29 0.11 -21.45
N PRO A 212 17.58 -0.21 -21.73
CA PRO A 212 18.11 -0.22 -23.10
C PRO A 212 17.34 -1.16 -24.04
N ASP A 213 16.90 -2.31 -23.54
CA ASP A 213 16.17 -3.34 -24.29
C ASP A 213 14.65 -3.16 -24.22
N GLY A 214 14.16 -2.02 -23.72
CA GLY A 214 12.74 -1.75 -23.50
C GLY A 214 12.21 -2.34 -22.20
N ILE A 215 10.86 -2.38 -22.07
CA ILE A 215 10.14 -2.80 -20.85
C ILE A 215 9.16 -3.92 -21.22
N ASP A 216 9.26 -5.06 -20.55
CA ASP A 216 8.37 -6.20 -20.78
C ASP A 216 7.15 -6.21 -19.85
N ALA A 217 7.32 -5.67 -18.63
CA ALA A 217 6.23 -5.55 -17.68
C ALA A 217 6.34 -4.29 -16.82
N ILE A 218 5.18 -3.69 -16.51
CA ILE A 218 5.06 -2.48 -15.67
C ILE A 218 4.15 -2.77 -14.49
N PHE A 219 4.63 -2.49 -13.29
CA PHE A 219 3.78 -2.40 -12.09
C PHE A 219 3.52 -0.94 -11.78
N GLU A 220 2.29 -0.50 -11.99
CA GLU A 220 1.93 0.90 -11.99
C GLU A 220 1.16 1.31 -10.74
N ASN A 221 1.71 2.31 -10.01
CA ASN A 221 1.15 2.86 -8.77
C ASN A 221 0.82 4.35 -8.86
N VAL A 222 1.32 5.07 -9.87
CA VAL A 222 1.41 6.54 -9.88
C VAL A 222 0.48 7.19 -10.90
N GLY A 223 0.49 6.72 -12.15
CA GLY A 223 -0.20 7.37 -13.26
C GLY A 223 0.56 8.57 -13.83
N GLY A 224 -0.11 9.37 -14.66
CA GLY A 224 0.41 10.60 -15.24
C GLY A 224 1.75 10.41 -15.96
N ALA A 225 2.64 11.41 -15.84
CA ALA A 225 3.91 11.45 -16.58
C ALA A 225 4.82 10.24 -16.34
N VAL A 226 4.77 9.62 -15.15
CA VAL A 226 5.56 8.44 -14.83
C VAL A 226 5.11 7.24 -15.66
N PHE A 227 3.81 6.99 -15.68
CA PHE A 227 3.24 5.90 -16.46
C PHE A 227 3.35 6.19 -17.96
N ASP A 228 3.15 7.43 -18.39
CA ASP A 228 3.26 7.84 -19.78
C ASP A 228 4.65 7.58 -20.36
N ALA A 229 5.71 7.94 -19.61
CA ALA A 229 7.10 7.66 -19.98
C ALA A 229 7.37 6.15 -20.07
N ALA A 230 6.81 5.34 -19.17
CA ALA A 230 6.97 3.88 -19.19
C ALA A 230 6.27 3.25 -20.40
N LEU A 231 5.05 3.73 -20.76
CA LEU A 231 4.32 3.27 -21.96
C LEU A 231 5.15 3.46 -23.24
N ALA A 232 5.84 4.59 -23.37
CA ALA A 232 6.67 4.88 -24.54
C ALA A 232 7.83 3.89 -24.74
N ARG A 233 8.22 3.16 -23.69
CA ARG A 233 9.34 2.21 -23.68
C ARG A 233 8.90 0.75 -23.68
N THR A 234 7.57 0.47 -23.60
CA THR A 234 7.07 -0.90 -23.44
C THR A 234 7.19 -1.69 -24.71
N ASN A 235 7.76 -2.88 -24.63
CA ASN A 235 7.95 -3.83 -25.73
C ASN A 235 6.61 -4.35 -26.25
N ALA A 236 6.63 -4.93 -27.46
CA ALA A 236 5.45 -5.61 -28.02
C ALA A 236 4.99 -6.74 -27.07
N PHE A 237 3.67 -6.81 -26.84
CA PHE A 237 3.02 -7.74 -25.91
C PHE A 237 3.40 -7.54 -24.43
N GLY A 238 3.90 -6.34 -24.08
CA GLY A 238 4.15 -5.96 -22.70
C GLY A 238 2.89 -6.02 -21.83
N ARG A 239 3.06 -6.22 -20.54
CA ARG A 239 1.97 -6.39 -19.57
C ARG A 239 2.05 -5.29 -18.50
N VAL A 240 0.92 -4.68 -18.23
CA VAL A 240 0.81 -3.60 -17.22
C VAL A 240 -0.20 -3.99 -16.15
N ALA A 241 0.27 -4.11 -14.91
CA ALA A 241 -0.59 -4.23 -13.74
C ALA A 241 -0.83 -2.84 -13.15
N VAL A 242 -2.04 -2.32 -13.29
CA VAL A 242 -2.44 -1.02 -12.74
C VAL A 242 -3.00 -1.22 -11.33
N CYS A 243 -2.17 -0.94 -10.33
CA CYS A 243 -2.47 -1.06 -8.91
C CYS A 243 -3.05 0.23 -8.32
N GLY A 244 -2.56 1.39 -8.78
CA GLY A 244 -2.93 2.69 -8.25
C GLY A 244 -2.70 3.82 -9.24
N TRP A 245 -3.22 4.99 -8.88
CA TRP A 245 -3.17 6.21 -9.71
C TRP A 245 -2.97 7.45 -8.84
N ILE A 246 -1.96 7.37 -7.90
CA ILE A 246 -1.83 8.36 -6.81
C ILE A 246 -1.65 9.79 -7.31
N ALA A 247 -1.06 10.01 -8.50
CA ALA A 247 -0.89 11.33 -9.09
C ALA A 247 -2.23 12.04 -9.38
N GLY A 248 -3.33 11.30 -9.56
CA GLY A 248 -4.66 11.85 -9.81
C GLY A 248 -5.60 11.82 -8.61
N TYR A 249 -5.17 11.37 -7.45
CA TYR A 249 -6.09 11.17 -6.31
C TYR A 249 -6.65 12.46 -5.73
N ASN A 250 -5.94 13.56 -5.84
CA ASN A 250 -6.42 14.88 -5.43
C ASN A 250 -7.15 15.65 -6.53
N GLY A 251 -7.34 15.05 -7.71
CA GLY A 251 -8.09 15.64 -8.83
C GLY A 251 -7.20 16.29 -9.89
N GLU A 252 -5.87 16.18 -9.78
CA GLU A 252 -4.97 16.68 -10.82
C GLU A 252 -5.16 15.89 -12.12
N PRO A 253 -5.10 16.56 -13.29
CA PRO A 253 -5.11 15.89 -14.59
C PRO A 253 -3.89 14.96 -14.74
N THR A 254 -4.11 13.76 -15.23
CA THR A 254 -3.06 12.76 -15.49
C THR A 254 -3.12 12.30 -16.95
N PRO A 255 -2.79 13.18 -17.93
CA PRO A 255 -2.85 12.83 -19.33
C PRO A 255 -1.88 11.70 -19.69
N LEU A 256 -2.22 10.93 -20.73
CA LEU A 256 -1.40 9.87 -21.30
C LEU A 256 -1.22 10.15 -22.80
N ASP A 257 -0.16 10.87 -23.15
CA ASP A 257 0.15 11.24 -24.54
C ASP A 257 0.64 10.02 -25.33
N ASN A 258 1.21 9.05 -24.64
CA ASN A 258 1.76 7.81 -25.19
C ASN A 258 0.77 6.63 -25.17
N ALA A 259 -0.51 6.86 -24.84
CA ALA A 259 -1.54 5.79 -24.82
C ALA A 259 -1.65 5.01 -26.15
N ARG A 260 -1.27 5.60 -27.29
CA ARG A 260 -1.21 4.92 -28.61
C ARG A 260 -0.39 3.64 -28.59
N PHE A 261 0.63 3.53 -27.73
CA PHE A 261 1.48 2.34 -27.63
C PHE A 261 0.73 1.13 -27.09
N ILE A 262 -0.37 1.34 -26.36
CA ILE A 262 -1.27 0.23 -25.98
C ILE A 262 -1.73 -0.54 -27.21
N LEU A 263 -2.12 0.17 -28.28
CA LEU A 263 -2.53 -0.45 -29.54
C LEU A 263 -1.32 -0.93 -30.34
N THR A 264 -0.33 -0.05 -30.60
CA THR A 264 0.74 -0.37 -31.56
C THR A 264 1.66 -1.48 -31.07
N ASN A 265 1.87 -1.56 -29.74
CA ASN A 265 2.65 -2.63 -29.10
C ASN A 265 1.78 -3.79 -28.58
N ARG A 266 0.45 -3.74 -28.82
CA ARG A 266 -0.50 -4.81 -28.42
C ARG A 266 -0.37 -5.17 -26.93
N LEU A 267 -0.35 -4.12 -26.07
CA LEU A 267 -0.14 -4.28 -24.64
C LEU A 267 -1.38 -4.88 -23.96
N THR A 268 -1.15 -5.66 -22.91
CA THR A 268 -2.19 -6.02 -21.94
C THR A 268 -2.12 -5.06 -20.76
N VAL A 269 -3.10 -4.18 -20.61
CA VAL A 269 -3.22 -3.26 -19.47
C VAL A 269 -4.40 -3.70 -18.63
N ARG A 270 -4.13 -4.08 -17.37
CA ARG A 270 -5.17 -4.58 -16.46
C ARG A 270 -5.11 -3.88 -15.11
N GLY A 271 -6.21 -3.21 -14.72
CA GLY A 271 -6.46 -2.79 -13.36
C GLY A 271 -6.87 -3.98 -12.49
N PHE A 272 -6.58 -3.94 -11.20
CA PHE A 272 -6.96 -4.97 -10.24
C PHE A 272 -7.16 -4.42 -8.84
N ILE A 273 -7.97 -5.13 -8.07
CA ILE A 273 -8.14 -4.91 -6.63
C ILE A 273 -7.71 -6.19 -5.91
N VAL A 274 -6.84 -6.06 -4.91
CA VAL A 274 -6.23 -7.20 -4.22
C VAL A 274 -7.23 -8.13 -3.52
N SER A 275 -8.44 -7.67 -3.26
CA SER A 275 -9.53 -8.46 -2.65
C SER A 275 -10.37 -9.26 -3.65
N GLU A 276 -10.08 -9.22 -4.96
CA GLU A 276 -10.85 -9.94 -5.99
C GLU A 276 -10.75 -11.46 -5.88
N GLN A 277 -9.62 -11.97 -5.37
CA GLN A 277 -9.36 -13.40 -5.21
C GLN A 277 -8.86 -13.71 -3.81
N PRO A 278 -9.77 -13.68 -2.81
CA PRO A 278 -9.40 -13.89 -1.40
C PRO A 278 -8.84 -15.30 -1.13
N GLU A 279 -9.14 -16.27 -1.95
CA GLU A 279 -8.62 -17.64 -1.89
C GLU A 279 -7.10 -17.73 -2.10
N LEU A 280 -6.48 -16.75 -2.75
CA LEU A 280 -5.02 -16.69 -2.94
C LEU A 280 -4.28 -16.08 -1.74
N TRP A 281 -4.98 -15.43 -0.82
CA TRP A 281 -4.36 -14.76 0.31
C TRP A 281 -3.55 -15.71 1.22
N PRO A 282 -4.04 -16.90 1.59
CA PRO A 282 -3.25 -17.81 2.41
C PRO A 282 -1.89 -18.16 1.79
N GLN A 283 -1.86 -18.45 0.49
CA GLN A 283 -0.61 -18.74 -0.23
C GLN A 283 0.32 -17.52 -0.26
N GLY A 284 -0.17 -16.37 -0.70
CA GLY A 284 0.67 -15.17 -0.81
C GLY A 284 1.22 -14.71 0.52
N LEU A 285 0.40 -14.73 1.59
CA LEU A 285 0.85 -14.37 2.94
C LEU A 285 1.89 -15.35 3.50
N ALA A 286 1.77 -16.65 3.21
CA ALA A 286 2.75 -17.66 3.64
C ALA A 286 4.12 -17.43 2.95
N GLU A 287 4.11 -17.18 1.63
CA GLU A 287 5.32 -16.87 0.87
C GLU A 287 5.99 -15.58 1.37
N LEU A 288 5.22 -14.50 1.50
CA LEU A 288 5.71 -13.20 1.98
C LEU A 288 6.23 -13.30 3.42
N GLY A 289 5.49 -13.98 4.30
CA GLY A 289 5.89 -14.22 5.69
C GLY A 289 7.22 -14.97 5.79
N THR A 290 7.40 -16.00 4.97
CA THR A 290 8.67 -16.76 4.90
C THR A 290 9.82 -15.88 4.43
N LEU A 291 9.60 -15.05 3.41
CA LEU A 291 10.62 -14.15 2.88
C LEU A 291 11.03 -13.07 3.89
N VAL A 292 10.07 -12.51 4.62
CA VAL A 292 10.33 -11.54 5.70
C VAL A 292 11.04 -12.20 6.88
N ALA A 293 10.53 -13.32 7.38
CA ALA A 293 11.10 -14.03 8.53
C ALA A 293 12.55 -14.51 8.27
N THR A 294 12.90 -14.79 7.02
CA THR A 294 14.26 -15.20 6.61
C THR A 294 15.16 -14.04 6.15
N GLY A 295 14.67 -12.78 6.23
CA GLY A 295 15.41 -11.59 5.79
C GLY A 295 15.64 -11.50 4.27
N LYS A 296 14.99 -12.34 3.48
CA LYS A 296 15.09 -12.33 2.01
C LYS A 296 14.24 -11.22 1.37
N LEU A 297 13.24 -10.71 2.08
CA LEU A 297 12.45 -9.55 1.70
C LEU A 297 12.67 -8.46 2.75
N LYS A 298 13.26 -7.36 2.31
CA LYS A 298 13.50 -6.16 3.13
C LYS A 298 12.32 -5.20 2.98
N PHE A 299 12.01 -4.48 4.04
CA PHE A 299 11.00 -3.43 4.02
C PHE A 299 11.42 -2.26 4.90
N ARG A 300 10.89 -1.09 4.61
CA ARG A 300 11.12 0.14 5.39
C ARG A 300 9.78 0.76 5.74
N GLU A 301 9.72 1.35 6.93
CA GLU A 301 8.54 1.97 7.49
C GLU A 301 8.86 3.41 7.90
N SER A 302 7.93 4.33 7.62
CA SER A 302 7.85 5.65 8.21
C SER A 302 6.79 5.61 9.29
N VAL A 303 7.15 5.84 10.53
CA VAL A 303 6.24 5.73 11.66
C VAL A 303 6.01 7.12 12.26
N ALA A 304 4.76 7.56 12.31
CA ALA A 304 4.33 8.73 13.06
C ALA A 304 3.84 8.27 14.45
N GLU A 305 3.99 9.10 15.46
CA GLU A 305 3.67 8.76 16.85
C GLU A 305 2.34 9.39 17.27
N GLY A 306 1.48 8.57 17.89
CA GLY A 306 0.17 8.95 18.40
C GLY A 306 -0.90 9.16 17.35
N LEU A 307 -2.16 8.79 17.66
CA LEU A 307 -3.29 8.85 16.73
C LEU A 307 -3.50 10.26 16.14
N ALA A 308 -3.28 11.30 16.92
CA ALA A 308 -3.44 12.69 16.47
C ALA A 308 -2.54 13.07 15.29
N SER A 309 -1.44 12.35 15.06
CA SER A 309 -0.51 12.57 13.93
C SER A 309 -1.02 11.98 12.60
N ALA A 310 -2.04 11.11 12.63
CA ALA A 310 -2.51 10.39 11.45
C ALA A 310 -2.96 11.29 10.29
N PRO A 311 -3.70 12.42 10.49
CA PRO A 311 -4.07 13.31 9.40
C PRO A 311 -2.87 13.89 8.67
N GLU A 312 -1.89 14.45 9.39
CA GLU A 312 -0.70 15.05 8.78
C GLU A 312 0.17 13.99 8.08
N ALA A 313 0.35 12.81 8.69
CA ALA A 313 1.07 11.69 8.10
C ALA A 313 0.39 11.20 6.81
N PHE A 314 -0.95 11.17 6.78
CA PHE A 314 -1.72 10.81 5.59
C PHE A 314 -1.59 11.84 4.47
N ILE A 315 -1.67 13.14 4.79
CA ILE A 315 -1.42 14.22 3.84
C ILE A 315 0.01 14.12 3.29
N GLY A 316 0.98 13.83 4.17
CA GLY A 316 2.37 13.59 3.79
C GLY A 316 2.54 12.40 2.85
N LEU A 317 1.84 11.29 3.08
CA LEU A 317 1.81 10.12 2.21
C LEU A 317 1.32 10.46 0.80
N LEU A 318 0.21 11.19 0.69
CA LEU A 318 -0.34 11.62 -0.60
C LEU A 318 0.61 12.54 -1.38
N LYS A 319 1.51 13.25 -0.68
CA LYS A 319 2.57 14.10 -1.26
C LYS A 319 3.92 13.38 -1.43
N GLY A 320 3.96 12.07 -1.15
CA GLY A 320 5.18 11.25 -1.29
C GLY A 320 6.31 11.60 -0.30
N ARG A 321 5.97 12.17 0.87
CA ARG A 321 6.95 12.51 1.91
C ARG A 321 7.44 11.29 2.70
N ASN A 322 6.62 10.24 2.77
CA ASN A 322 6.99 8.98 3.43
C ASN A 322 8.13 8.27 2.71
N PHE A 323 8.82 7.41 3.44
CA PHE A 323 9.82 6.51 2.91
C PHE A 323 9.45 5.08 3.32
N GLY A 324 9.12 4.22 2.36
CA GLY A 324 8.53 2.91 2.62
C GLY A 324 7.04 2.98 3.00
N LYS A 325 6.60 2.07 3.85
CA LYS A 325 5.22 2.02 4.37
C LYS A 325 4.98 3.11 5.40
N GLN A 326 3.90 3.90 5.26
CA GLN A 326 3.49 4.85 6.28
C GLN A 326 2.60 4.19 7.33
N LEU A 327 3.00 4.28 8.57
CA LEU A 327 2.28 3.80 9.74
C LEU A 327 2.10 4.92 10.76
N VAL A 328 1.18 4.69 11.70
CA VAL A 328 1.06 5.45 12.94
C VAL A 328 1.16 4.46 14.09
N LYS A 329 2.07 4.70 15.04
CA LYS A 329 2.15 3.95 16.28
C LYS A 329 1.20 4.60 17.29
N LEU A 330 0.37 3.79 17.94
CA LEU A 330 -0.75 4.25 18.76
C LEU A 330 -0.51 4.12 20.26
N ASP A 331 0.50 3.36 20.68
CA ASP A 331 0.89 3.08 22.08
C ASP A 331 2.34 3.50 22.38
#